data_67e0fca3c8dfa5fe9eaa848559bbcb3f
#
_entry.id   67e0fca3c8dfa5fe9eaa848559bbcb3f
#
_cell.length_a   1.000
_cell.length_b   1.000
_cell.length_c   1.000
_cell.angle_alpha   90.00
_cell.angle_beta   90.00
_cell.angle_gamma   90.00
#
_symmetry.space_group_name_H-M   'P 1'
#
loop_
_entity.id
_entity.type
_entity.pdbx_description
1 polymer ?
#
loop_
_entity_poly.entity_id
_entity_poly.type
_entity_poly.pdbx_seq_one_letter_code
_entity_poly.pdbx_strand_id
1 'polypeptide(L)'
;MQADSYLGINDIYSSVYSKNSSKFIGFLFPVISRQEYNEKVKNYKVKYSDASHVCSACVMDIDRSFRHFNDDGEPVNSAGRPILNAILSSGLSFVGCVVISLH
;
A
#
# COMPACT_ATOMS: atom_id res chain seq x y z
N MET A 1 24.61 15.47 5.09
CA MET A 1 23.70 15.73 6.22
C MET A 1 22.74 14.57 6.36
N GLN A 2 22.58 14.06 7.54
CA GLN A 2 21.68 12.95 7.80
C GLN A 2 20.27 13.51 8.08
N ALA A 3 19.27 12.95 7.42
CA ALA A 3 17.89 13.33 7.68
C ALA A 3 17.44 12.80 9.05
N ASP A 4 16.82 13.65 9.84
CA ASP A 4 16.24 13.31 11.15
C ASP A 4 14.71 13.44 11.17
N SER A 5 14.12 13.66 10.01
CA SER A 5 12.67 13.80 9.84
C SER A 5 12.21 13.13 8.57
N TYR A 6 10.91 12.89 8.49
CA TYR A 6 10.28 12.29 7.31
C TYR A 6 8.96 12.98 7.00
N LEU A 7 8.51 12.83 5.76
CA LEU A 7 7.18 13.26 5.34
C LEU A 7 6.21 12.11 5.55
N GLY A 8 5.18 12.32 6.36
CA GLY A 8 4.20 11.30 6.67
C GLY A 8 2.77 11.81 6.55
N ILE A 9 1.83 10.91 6.81
CA ILE A 9 0.39 11.22 6.84
C ILE A 9 -0.16 10.85 8.21
N ASN A 10 -1.26 11.53 8.59
CA ASN A 10 -1.90 11.32 9.90
C ASN A 10 -3.24 10.63 9.80
N ASP A 11 -3.70 10.30 8.59
CA ASP A 11 -5.05 9.81 8.38
C ASP A 11 -5.05 8.72 7.32
N ILE A 12 -6.20 8.05 7.17
CA ILE A 12 -6.41 7.06 6.12
C ILE A 12 -7.09 7.77 4.95
N TYR A 13 -6.52 7.58 3.77
CA TYR A 13 -7.06 8.14 2.53
C TYR A 13 -7.50 7.01 1.63
N SER A 14 -8.60 7.20 0.91
CA SER A 14 -9.11 6.19 0.00
C SER A 14 -9.49 6.82 -1.34
N SER A 15 -9.45 5.99 -2.37
CA SER A 15 -9.82 6.38 -3.72
C SER A 15 -10.43 5.17 -4.43
N VAL A 16 -11.37 5.43 -5.34
CA VAL A 16 -12.03 4.38 -6.11
C VAL A 16 -11.83 4.69 -7.58
N TYR A 17 -11.46 3.68 -8.34
CA TYR A 17 -11.32 3.74 -9.78
C TYR A 17 -12.08 2.58 -10.42
N SER A 18 -12.92 2.87 -11.41
CA SER A 18 -13.67 1.85 -12.13
C SER A 18 -13.35 1.91 -13.61
N LYS A 19 -13.14 0.76 -14.22
CA LYS A 19 -12.89 0.64 -15.65
C LYS A 19 -13.51 -0.66 -16.14
N ASN A 20 -14.41 -0.56 -17.13
CA ASN A 20 -15.16 -1.71 -17.64
C ASN A 20 -15.93 -2.37 -16.49
N SER A 21 -15.73 -3.69 -16.28
CA SER A 21 -16.38 -4.44 -15.21
C SER A 21 -15.54 -4.52 -13.95
N SER A 22 -14.40 -3.84 -13.91
CA SER A 22 -13.47 -3.89 -12.78
C SER A 22 -13.55 -2.64 -11.93
N LYS A 23 -13.44 -2.83 -10.62
CA LYS A 23 -13.41 -1.75 -9.64
C LYS A 23 -12.18 -1.92 -8.77
N PHE A 24 -11.46 -0.83 -8.56
CA PHE A 24 -10.26 -0.81 -7.73
C PHE A 24 -10.47 0.18 -6.58
N ILE A 25 -10.19 -0.26 -5.36
CA ILE A 25 -10.28 0.59 -4.17
C ILE A 25 -8.89 0.67 -3.57
N GLY A 26 -8.34 1.88 -3.51
CA GLY A 26 -7.04 2.12 -2.88
C GLY A 26 -7.20 2.71 -1.50
N PHE A 27 -6.35 2.26 -0.57
CA PHE A 27 -6.26 2.81 0.78
C PHE A 27 -4.80 3.12 1.08
N LEU A 28 -4.55 4.35 1.53
CA LEU A 28 -3.24 4.79 2.00
C LEU A 28 -3.36 5.08 3.49
N PHE A 29 -2.49 4.51 4.31
CA PHE A 29 -2.60 4.60 5.76
C PHE A 29 -1.22 4.73 6.41
N PRO A 30 -1.13 5.39 7.58
CA PRO A 30 0.11 5.45 8.32
C PRO A 30 0.42 4.11 8.98
N VAL A 31 1.69 3.73 9.02
CA VAL A 31 2.17 2.55 9.74
C VAL A 31 3.50 2.89 10.41
N ILE A 32 3.73 2.34 11.59
CA ILE A 32 4.97 2.56 12.33
C ILE A 32 5.85 1.32 12.42
N SER A 33 5.33 0.16 12.02
CA SER A 33 6.07 -1.09 12.10
C SER A 33 5.63 -2.06 11.03
N ARG A 34 6.49 -3.05 10.74
CA ARG A 34 6.18 -4.13 9.79
C ARG A 34 4.98 -4.95 10.27
N GLN A 35 4.90 -5.18 11.58
CA GLN A 35 3.78 -5.92 12.17
C GLN A 35 2.47 -5.19 11.94
N GLU A 36 2.43 -3.88 12.17
CA GLU A 36 1.23 -3.08 11.94
C GLU A 36 0.82 -3.10 10.47
N TYR A 37 1.79 -2.98 9.56
CA TYR A 37 1.51 -3.09 8.12
C TYR A 37 0.88 -4.46 7.78
N ASN A 38 1.48 -5.55 8.25
CA ASN A 38 0.96 -6.89 7.98
C ASN A 38 -0.45 -7.08 8.53
N GLU A 39 -0.73 -6.57 9.71
CA GLU A 39 -2.06 -6.64 10.33
C GLU A 39 -3.09 -5.86 9.51
N LYS A 40 -2.74 -4.66 9.03
CA LYS A 40 -3.65 -3.86 8.22
C LYS A 40 -3.94 -4.54 6.88
N VAL A 41 -2.95 -5.09 6.21
CA VAL A 41 -3.15 -5.83 4.97
C VAL A 41 -4.09 -7.02 5.21
N LYS A 42 -3.86 -7.77 6.29
CA LYS A 42 -4.71 -8.90 6.67
C LYS A 42 -6.16 -8.44 6.91
N ASN A 43 -6.35 -7.34 7.62
CA ASN A 43 -7.68 -6.80 7.89
C ASN A 43 -8.41 -6.41 6.61
N TYR A 44 -7.72 -5.81 5.65
CA TYR A 44 -8.32 -5.50 4.36
C TYR A 44 -8.69 -6.78 3.58
N LYS A 45 -7.86 -7.82 3.63
CA LYS A 45 -8.18 -9.10 3.00
C LYS A 45 -9.42 -9.74 3.61
N VAL A 46 -9.61 -9.65 4.91
CA VAL A 46 -10.80 -10.16 5.60
C VAL A 46 -12.03 -9.34 5.22
N LYS A 47 -11.92 -8.01 5.23
CA LYS A 47 -13.03 -7.11 4.90
C LYS A 47 -13.47 -7.25 3.44
N TYR A 48 -12.54 -7.46 2.54
CA TYR A 48 -12.81 -7.61 1.11
C TYR A 48 -12.51 -9.04 0.66
N SER A 49 -13.12 -10.01 1.35
CA SER A 49 -12.87 -11.44 1.09
C SER A 49 -13.31 -11.90 -0.29
N ASP A 50 -14.17 -11.13 -0.96
CA ASP A 50 -14.61 -11.39 -2.33
C ASP A 50 -13.68 -10.76 -3.40
N ALA A 51 -12.65 -10.05 -3.00
CA ALA A 51 -11.71 -9.44 -3.93
C ALA A 51 -10.91 -10.51 -4.67
N SER A 52 -10.60 -10.25 -5.93
CA SER A 52 -9.71 -11.11 -6.72
C SER A 52 -8.28 -11.02 -6.20
N HIS A 53 -7.83 -9.81 -5.89
CA HIS A 53 -6.50 -9.55 -5.36
C HIS A 53 -6.52 -8.39 -4.38
N VAL A 54 -5.66 -8.44 -3.37
CA VAL A 54 -5.38 -7.35 -2.43
C VAL A 54 -3.88 -7.10 -2.49
N CYS A 55 -3.47 -6.27 -3.42
CA CYS A 55 -2.06 -5.93 -3.63
C CYS A 55 -1.65 -4.85 -2.64
N SER A 56 -0.39 -4.80 -2.27
CA SER A 56 0.05 -3.88 -1.22
C SER A 56 1.52 -3.49 -1.37
N ALA A 57 1.88 -2.40 -0.71
CA ALA A 57 3.26 -1.97 -0.58
C ALA A 57 3.40 -1.09 0.66
N CYS A 58 4.62 -0.94 1.16
CA CYS A 58 4.93 -0.01 2.23
C CYS A 58 6.34 0.53 2.09
N VAL A 59 6.54 1.71 2.65
CA VAL A 59 7.84 2.34 2.82
C VAL A 59 7.93 2.82 4.25
N MET A 60 8.99 2.47 4.94
CA MET A 60 9.21 2.83 6.34
C MET A 60 10.64 3.27 6.57
N ASP A 61 10.89 3.75 7.77
CA ASP A 61 12.12 4.35 8.28
C ASP A 61 12.26 5.83 7.87
N ILE A 62 13.03 6.56 8.67
CA ILE A 62 13.24 8.00 8.44
C ILE A 62 13.92 8.23 7.09
N ASP A 63 14.87 7.37 6.72
CA ASP A 63 15.57 7.42 5.45
C ASP A 63 14.85 6.68 4.32
N ARG A 64 13.65 6.12 4.60
CA ARG A 64 12.84 5.39 3.63
C ARG A 64 13.54 4.13 3.10
N SER A 65 14.40 3.52 3.91
CA SER A 65 15.21 2.38 3.50
C SER A 65 14.44 1.06 3.49
N PHE A 66 13.42 0.93 4.33
CA PHE A 66 12.60 -0.29 4.33
C PHE A 66 11.49 -0.19 3.31
N ARG A 67 11.47 -1.15 2.38
CA ARG A 67 10.51 -1.20 1.27
C ARG A 67 10.02 -2.62 1.07
N HIS A 68 8.72 -2.77 0.89
CA HIS A 68 8.12 -4.09 0.66
C HIS A 68 6.91 -3.94 -0.25
N PHE A 69 6.65 -4.95 -1.06
CA PHE A 69 5.42 -5.02 -1.85
C PHE A 69 4.96 -6.46 -2.01
N ASN A 70 3.68 -6.63 -2.34
CA ASN A 70 3.06 -7.93 -2.58
C ASN A 70 2.07 -7.81 -3.75
N ASP A 71 2.27 -8.65 -4.76
CA ASP A 71 1.40 -8.72 -5.94
C ASP A 71 0.13 -9.54 -5.70
N ASP A 72 0.05 -10.27 -4.60
CA ASP A 72 -1.09 -11.09 -4.19
C ASP A 72 -1.62 -11.99 -5.33
N GLY A 73 -0.71 -12.71 -5.98
CA GLY A 73 -1.08 -13.63 -7.06
C GLY A 73 -1.17 -13.02 -8.45
N GLU A 74 -1.09 -11.69 -8.58
CA GLU A 74 -0.93 -11.05 -9.87
C GLU A 74 0.45 -11.37 -10.46
N PRO A 75 0.66 -11.20 -11.78
CA PRO A 75 2.00 -11.42 -12.35
C PRO A 75 3.07 -10.62 -11.64
N VAL A 76 4.25 -11.18 -11.53
CA VAL A 76 5.40 -10.60 -10.81
C VAL A 76 5.64 -9.16 -11.27
N ASN A 77 5.76 -8.25 -10.30
CA ASN A 77 6.02 -6.81 -10.49
C ASN A 77 4.91 -6.05 -11.23
N SER A 78 3.72 -6.63 -11.40
CA SER A 78 2.64 -6.00 -12.17
C SER A 78 1.67 -5.20 -11.32
N ALA A 79 1.64 -5.41 -10.01
CA ALA A 79 0.66 -4.78 -9.12
C ALA A 79 1.30 -4.13 -7.90
N GLY A 80 1.95 -4.90 -7.05
CA GLY A 80 2.58 -4.37 -5.83
C GLY A 80 3.72 -3.41 -6.14
N ARG A 81 4.51 -3.71 -7.17
CA ARG A 81 5.64 -2.84 -7.53
C ARG A 81 5.21 -1.44 -8.00
N PRO A 82 4.17 -1.29 -8.84
CA PRO A 82 3.65 0.04 -9.16
C PRO A 82 3.16 0.81 -7.93
N ILE A 83 2.54 0.13 -6.96
CA ILE A 83 2.12 0.76 -5.69
C ILE A 83 3.36 1.28 -4.95
N LEU A 84 4.38 0.44 -4.82
CA LEU A 84 5.64 0.84 -4.18
C LEU A 84 6.26 2.05 -4.88
N ASN A 85 6.34 2.02 -6.20
CA ASN A 85 6.91 3.11 -6.99
C ASN A 85 6.15 4.43 -6.78
N ALA A 86 4.81 4.36 -6.66
CA ALA A 86 3.99 5.52 -6.37
C ALA A 86 4.32 6.12 -5.00
N ILE A 87 4.48 5.28 -3.97
CA ILE A 87 4.88 5.74 -2.64
C ILE A 87 6.27 6.38 -2.69
N LEU A 88 7.21 5.73 -3.38
CA LEU A 88 8.58 6.26 -3.51
C LEU A 88 8.59 7.62 -4.19
N SER A 89 7.80 7.80 -5.25
CA SER A 89 7.67 9.08 -5.96
C SER A 89 7.04 10.17 -5.10
N SER A 90 6.17 9.80 -4.15
CA SER A 90 5.51 10.76 -3.27
C SER A 90 6.43 11.36 -2.21
N GLY A 91 7.54 10.71 -1.91
CA GLY A 91 8.43 11.11 -0.83
C GLY A 91 7.96 10.69 0.56
N LEU A 92 6.83 10.01 0.68
CA LEU A 92 6.26 9.62 1.97
C LEU A 92 7.05 8.47 2.60
N SER A 93 7.05 8.41 3.93
CA SER A 93 7.52 7.26 4.71
C SER A 93 6.58 6.97 5.86
N PHE A 94 6.75 5.78 6.45
CA PHE A 94 5.87 5.23 7.46
C PHE A 94 4.44 5.17 6.95
N VAL A 95 4.29 4.68 5.71
CA VAL A 95 3.00 4.49 5.06
C VAL A 95 2.90 3.10 4.45
N GLY A 96 1.68 2.57 4.46
CA GLY A 96 1.29 1.40 3.69
C GLY A 96 0.17 1.77 2.73
N CYS A 97 0.06 1.01 1.67
CA CYS A 97 -1.01 1.17 0.68
C CYS A 97 -1.51 -0.20 0.25
N VAL A 98 -2.82 -0.35 0.15
CA VAL A 98 -3.44 -1.53 -0.44
C VAL A 98 -4.31 -1.12 -1.61
N VAL A 99 -4.39 -1.98 -2.62
CA VAL A 99 -5.30 -1.82 -3.74
C VAL A 99 -6.13 -3.09 -3.86
N ILE A 100 -7.42 -2.95 -3.66
CA ILE A 100 -8.41 -4.02 -3.71
C ILE A 100 -8.94 -4.11 -5.13
N SER A 101 -8.86 -5.29 -5.75
CA SER A 101 -9.37 -5.51 -7.11
C SER A 101 -10.67 -6.32 -7.04
N LEU A 102 -11.77 -5.74 -7.52
CA LEU A 102 -13.09 -6.35 -7.59
C LEU A 102 -13.52 -6.46 -9.05
N HIS A 103 -14.03 -7.61 -9.44
CA HIS A 103 -14.49 -7.86 -10.81
C HIS A 103 -15.95 -8.25 -10.85
#